data_57db50a462a3fd2823996a39de26ab05
#
_entry.id   57db50a462a3fd2823996a39de26ab05
#
_cell.length_a   1.000
_cell.length_b   1.000
_cell.length_c   1.000
_cell.angle_alpha   90.00
_cell.angle_beta   90.00
_cell.angle_gamma   90.00
#
_symmetry.space_group_name_H-M   'P 1'
#
loop_
_entity.id
_entity.type
_entity.pdbx_description
1 polymer ?
#
loop_
_entity_poly.entity_id
_entity_poly.type
_entity_poly.pdbx_seq_one_letter_code
_entity_poly.pdbx_strand_id
1 'polypeptide(L)'
;MSQYLPRVADKMLGESLQAAGAVLIEGPKACGKTSTASQRAATVVRLDEDANARAAIASVPDLLFSGPIPILFDEWQTEPRLWNLIRRHVDDRQQQGQFILTGSATPRDDVNRHSGAGRFAVLRMRPMTLYESGHSTGEVSFAALLAGEPQQAQSAPLDVPDLAERIVIGGWPTLV
;
A
#
# COMPACT_ATOMS: atom_id res chain seq x y z
N MET A 1 20.12 -6.28 3.02
CA MET A 1 18.77 -5.73 2.81
C MET A 1 18.64 -5.45 1.33
N SER A 2 17.67 -6.02 0.64
CA SER A 2 17.41 -5.70 -0.78
C SER A 2 17.01 -4.23 -0.87
N GLN A 3 17.51 -3.54 -1.88
CA GLN A 3 17.16 -2.15 -2.15
C GLN A 3 15.67 -2.06 -2.52
N TYR A 4 14.96 -1.07 -1.98
CA TYR A 4 13.57 -0.80 -2.36
C TYR A 4 13.48 -0.41 -3.84
N LEU A 5 12.65 -1.08 -4.60
CA LEU A 5 12.34 -0.73 -5.97
C LEU A 5 11.11 0.19 -5.99
N PRO A 6 11.20 1.39 -6.60
CA PRO A 6 10.06 2.31 -6.68
C PRO A 6 8.85 1.66 -7.35
N ARG A 7 7.67 1.98 -6.81
CA ARG A 7 6.41 1.43 -7.28
C ARG A 7 5.52 2.53 -7.89
N VAL A 8 4.74 2.18 -8.88
CA VAL A 8 3.68 3.08 -9.38
C VAL A 8 2.73 3.48 -8.24
N ALA A 9 2.52 2.58 -7.30
CA ALA A 9 1.74 2.81 -6.09
C ALA A 9 2.28 3.92 -5.17
N ASP A 10 3.59 4.24 -5.21
CA ASP A 10 4.19 5.28 -4.35
C ASP A 10 3.59 6.67 -4.59
N LYS A 11 3.37 7.01 -5.86
CA LYS A 11 2.71 8.25 -6.25
C LYS A 11 1.25 8.26 -5.79
N MET A 12 0.53 7.18 -6.06
CA MET A 12 -0.88 7.04 -5.67
C MET A 12 -1.07 7.10 -4.15
N LEU A 13 -0.14 6.49 -3.38
CA LEU A 13 -0.14 6.58 -1.92
C LEU A 13 0.03 8.03 -1.45
N GLY A 14 0.98 8.77 -2.06
CA GLY A 14 1.18 10.19 -1.75
C GLY A 14 -0.06 11.04 -2.00
N GLU A 15 -0.70 10.86 -3.15
CA GLU A 15 -1.95 11.55 -3.50
C GLU A 15 -3.10 11.17 -2.56
N SER A 16 -3.23 9.88 -2.22
CA SER A 16 -4.25 9.39 -1.30
C SER A 16 -4.09 9.95 0.12
N LEU A 17 -2.85 10.08 0.61
CA LEU A 17 -2.56 10.69 1.92
C LEU A 17 -2.87 12.18 1.95
N GLN A 18 -2.82 12.88 0.82
CA GLN A 18 -3.24 14.29 0.73
C GLN A 18 -4.76 14.44 0.67
N ALA A 19 -5.50 13.40 0.27
CA ALA A 19 -6.93 13.46 0.06
C ALA A 19 -7.75 12.87 1.23
N ALA A 20 -7.19 11.99 2.04
CA ALA A 20 -7.91 11.27 3.10
C ALA A 20 -7.13 11.25 4.42
N GLY A 21 -7.85 11.10 5.53
CA GLY A 21 -7.25 10.98 6.87
C GLY A 21 -6.49 9.67 7.06
N ALA A 22 -6.93 8.60 6.41
CA ALA A 22 -6.29 7.29 6.42
C ALA A 22 -6.26 6.66 5.03
N VAL A 23 -5.26 5.82 4.76
CA VAL A 23 -5.15 5.04 3.51
C VAL A 23 -5.04 3.55 3.86
N LEU A 24 -5.95 2.75 3.31
CA LEU A 24 -5.88 1.30 3.37
C LEU A 24 -5.20 0.77 2.10
N ILE A 25 -4.09 0.06 2.26
CA ILE A 25 -3.40 -0.61 1.17
C ILE A 25 -3.78 -2.08 1.16
N GLU A 26 -4.55 -2.47 0.16
CA GLU A 26 -4.97 -3.85 -0.10
C GLU A 26 -4.13 -4.49 -1.21
N GLY A 27 -4.02 -5.80 -1.19
CA GLY A 27 -3.37 -6.54 -2.27
C GLY A 27 -2.87 -7.91 -1.81
N PRO A 28 -2.44 -8.77 -2.75
CA PRO A 28 -2.01 -10.12 -2.43
C PRO A 28 -0.82 -10.13 -1.46
N LYS A 29 -0.66 -11.25 -0.76
CA LYS A 29 0.48 -11.45 0.15
C LYS A 29 1.81 -11.28 -0.62
N ALA A 30 2.81 -10.67 0.01
CA ALA A 30 4.15 -10.45 -0.53
C ALA A 30 4.25 -9.54 -1.77
N CYS A 31 3.20 -8.80 -2.17
CA CYS A 31 3.28 -7.86 -3.29
C CYS A 31 3.99 -6.53 -2.96
N GLY A 32 4.48 -6.34 -1.72
CA GLY A 32 5.27 -5.18 -1.30
C GLY A 32 4.51 -4.09 -0.55
N LYS A 33 3.30 -4.34 -0.04
CA LYS A 33 2.46 -3.35 0.68
C LYS A 33 3.20 -2.66 1.82
N THR A 34 3.77 -3.45 2.74
CA THR A 34 4.52 -2.95 3.90
C THR A 34 5.72 -2.11 3.47
N SER A 35 6.47 -2.57 2.46
CA SER A 35 7.64 -1.85 1.94
C SER A 35 7.24 -0.49 1.35
N THR A 36 6.19 -0.43 0.53
CA THR A 36 5.64 0.80 -0.04
C THR A 36 5.11 1.74 1.05
N ALA A 37 4.33 1.23 2.00
CA ALA A 37 3.81 2.01 3.13
C ALA A 37 4.93 2.63 3.97
N SER A 38 5.99 1.86 4.25
CA SER A 38 7.13 2.30 5.06
C SER A 38 7.91 3.45 4.43
N GLN A 39 7.84 3.65 3.09
CA GLN A 39 8.47 4.81 2.44
C GLN A 39 7.81 6.14 2.83
N ARG A 40 6.60 6.11 3.34
CA ARG A 40 5.82 7.30 3.71
C ARG A 40 5.53 7.40 5.21
N ALA A 41 5.66 6.30 5.94
CA ALA A 41 5.38 6.25 7.36
C ALA A 41 6.48 6.93 8.19
N ALA A 42 6.08 7.79 9.14
CA ALA A 42 6.98 8.34 10.16
C ALA A 42 7.05 7.43 11.40
N THR A 43 5.99 6.67 11.65
CA THR A 43 5.93 5.67 12.72
C THR A 43 5.42 4.36 12.16
N VAL A 44 6.01 3.22 12.57
CA VAL A 44 5.60 1.88 12.12
C VAL A 44 5.24 1.01 13.32
N VAL A 45 4.04 0.45 13.28
CA VAL A 45 3.51 -0.51 14.27
C VAL A 45 3.19 -1.81 13.56
N ARG A 46 3.90 -2.89 13.89
CA ARG A 46 3.70 -4.23 13.32
C ARG A 46 2.84 -5.07 14.24
N LEU A 47 1.58 -5.22 13.90
CA LEU A 47 0.59 -5.85 14.79
C LEU A 47 0.71 -7.38 14.86
N ASP A 48 1.32 -8.02 13.88
CA ASP A 48 1.61 -9.45 13.88
C ASP A 48 2.81 -9.80 14.79
N GLU A 49 3.79 -8.90 14.90
CA GLU A 49 5.02 -9.11 15.67
C GLU A 49 4.93 -8.53 17.09
N ASP A 50 4.29 -7.37 17.29
CA ASP A 50 4.28 -6.63 18.55
C ASP A 50 3.07 -6.95 19.41
N ALA A 51 3.27 -7.86 20.38
CA ALA A 51 2.24 -8.21 21.37
C ALA A 51 1.89 -7.03 22.29
N ASN A 52 2.83 -6.11 22.58
CA ASN A 52 2.57 -4.95 23.42
C ASN A 52 1.68 -3.94 22.70
N ALA A 53 1.89 -3.74 21.40
CA ALA A 53 1.02 -2.91 20.58
C ALA A 53 -0.41 -3.46 20.56
N ARG A 54 -0.59 -4.79 20.40
CA ARG A 54 -1.92 -5.41 20.47
C ARG A 54 -2.58 -5.24 21.86
N ALA A 55 -1.82 -5.41 22.93
CA ALA A 55 -2.32 -5.19 24.28
C ALA A 55 -2.70 -3.72 24.53
N ALA A 56 -1.93 -2.77 23.97
CA ALA A 56 -2.22 -1.35 24.07
C ALA A 56 -3.53 -0.97 23.37
N ILE A 57 -3.87 -1.59 22.23
CA ILE A 57 -5.15 -1.37 21.54
C ILE A 57 -6.34 -1.68 22.47
N ALA A 58 -6.20 -2.67 23.32
CA ALA A 58 -7.27 -3.08 24.24
C ALA A 58 -7.35 -2.22 25.52
N SER A 59 -6.21 -1.67 25.99
CA SER A 59 -6.11 -1.03 27.32
C SER A 59 -5.89 0.49 27.25
N VAL A 60 -4.95 0.96 26.43
CA VAL A 60 -4.55 2.38 26.32
C VAL A 60 -4.27 2.71 24.84
N PRO A 61 -5.30 2.69 23.96
CA PRO A 61 -5.11 2.85 22.52
C PRO A 61 -4.45 4.17 22.13
N ASP A 62 -4.69 5.25 22.86
CA ASP A 62 -4.14 6.58 22.55
C ASP A 62 -2.60 6.62 22.50
N LEU A 63 -1.94 5.68 23.19
CA LEU A 63 -0.49 5.56 23.16
C LEU A 63 0.03 5.27 21.73
N LEU A 64 -0.70 4.47 20.96
CA LEU A 64 -0.32 4.11 19.58
C LEU A 64 -0.55 5.24 18.58
N PHE A 65 -1.39 6.22 18.95
CA PHE A 65 -1.74 7.34 18.10
C PHE A 65 -0.96 8.61 18.40
N SER A 66 -0.04 8.58 19.38
CA SER A 66 0.74 9.74 19.83
C SER A 66 2.03 9.97 19.01
N GLY A 67 2.42 9.01 18.17
CA GLY A 67 3.64 9.10 17.34
C GLY A 67 3.54 10.09 16.18
N PRO A 68 4.69 10.42 15.55
CA PRO A 68 4.71 11.21 14.32
C PRO A 68 3.89 10.56 13.20
N ILE A 69 3.14 11.37 12.46
CA ILE A 69 2.30 10.93 11.34
C ILE A 69 3.05 11.05 10.02
N PRO A 70 2.75 10.19 9.01
CA PRO A 70 1.78 9.09 9.01
C PRO A 70 2.20 7.90 9.91
N ILE A 71 1.24 7.32 10.63
CA ILE A 71 1.47 6.10 11.40
C ILE A 71 1.01 4.90 10.55
N LEU A 72 1.93 3.97 10.30
CA LEU A 72 1.63 2.70 9.63
C LEU A 72 1.24 1.65 10.66
N PHE A 73 0.07 1.05 10.48
CA PHE A 73 -0.37 -0.16 11.16
C PHE A 73 -0.29 -1.33 10.17
N ASP A 74 0.75 -2.15 10.30
CA ASP A 74 0.98 -3.31 9.43
C ASP A 74 0.23 -4.52 9.96
N GLU A 75 -0.37 -5.31 9.04
CA GLU A 75 -1.24 -6.47 9.30
C GLU A 75 -2.42 -6.10 10.23
N TRP A 76 -3.06 -4.94 9.96
CA TRP A 76 -4.11 -4.37 10.80
C TRP A 76 -5.30 -5.31 11.07
N GLN A 77 -5.57 -6.27 10.18
CA GLN A 77 -6.65 -7.23 10.33
C GLN A 77 -6.46 -8.18 11.53
N THR A 78 -5.27 -8.24 12.12
CA THR A 78 -5.02 -8.98 13.36
C THR A 78 -5.73 -8.35 14.55
N GLU A 79 -6.05 -7.05 14.45
CA GLU A 79 -6.77 -6.27 15.46
C GLU A 79 -7.91 -5.44 14.84
N PRO A 80 -9.05 -6.05 14.50
CA PRO A 80 -10.16 -5.37 13.80
C PRO A 80 -10.72 -4.13 14.51
N ARG A 81 -10.56 -4.04 15.84
CA ARG A 81 -10.97 -2.88 16.64
C ARG A 81 -10.26 -1.60 16.21
N LEU A 82 -9.04 -1.73 15.67
CA LEU A 82 -8.21 -0.62 15.20
C LEU A 82 -8.93 0.23 14.15
N TRP A 83 -9.74 -0.39 13.28
CA TRP A 83 -10.52 0.32 12.28
C TRP A 83 -11.38 1.43 12.85
N ASN A 84 -12.16 1.12 13.90
CA ASN A 84 -13.03 2.09 14.51
C ASN A 84 -12.28 3.15 15.34
N LEU A 85 -11.13 2.79 15.91
CA LEU A 85 -10.25 3.74 16.60
C LEU A 85 -9.67 4.75 15.60
N ILE A 86 -9.09 4.29 14.49
CA ILE A 86 -8.56 5.16 13.44
C ILE A 86 -9.64 6.09 12.90
N ARG A 87 -10.84 5.56 12.61
CA ARG A 87 -11.96 6.36 12.14
C ARG A 87 -12.27 7.53 13.09
N ARG A 88 -12.30 7.27 14.40
CA ARG A 88 -12.53 8.31 15.42
C ARG A 88 -11.41 9.35 15.42
N HIS A 89 -10.14 8.91 15.43
CA HIS A 89 -9.00 9.83 15.40
C HIS A 89 -8.98 10.69 14.14
N VAL A 90 -9.38 10.15 12.97
CA VAL A 90 -9.53 10.95 11.75
C VAL A 90 -10.62 11.99 11.90
N ASP A 91 -11.77 11.62 12.50
CA ASP A 91 -12.87 12.55 12.74
C ASP A 91 -12.50 13.66 13.75
N ASP A 92 -11.81 13.31 14.83
CA ASP A 92 -11.43 14.24 15.90
C ASP A 92 -10.35 15.22 15.45
N ARG A 93 -9.35 14.76 14.72
CA ARG A 93 -8.21 15.61 14.29
C ARG A 93 -8.49 16.39 13.02
N GLN A 94 -9.42 15.94 12.18
CA GLN A 94 -9.79 16.55 10.89
C GLN A 94 -8.58 16.89 9.99
N GLN A 95 -7.54 16.05 10.07
CA GLN A 95 -6.29 16.19 9.32
C GLN A 95 -6.16 15.04 8.33
N GLN A 96 -5.56 15.31 7.17
CA GLN A 96 -5.23 14.29 6.17
C GLN A 96 -3.89 13.64 6.46
N GLY A 97 -3.66 12.45 5.87
CA GLY A 97 -2.37 11.76 5.92
C GLY A 97 -1.95 11.27 7.30
N GLN A 98 -2.91 10.93 8.18
CA GLN A 98 -2.58 10.52 9.54
C GLN A 98 -2.16 9.06 9.64
N PHE A 99 -2.82 8.16 8.87
CA PHE A 99 -2.68 6.73 9.03
C PHE A 99 -2.53 5.99 7.71
N ILE A 100 -1.74 4.93 7.74
CA ILE A 100 -1.64 3.94 6.67
C ILE A 100 -1.93 2.57 7.30
N LEU A 101 -2.79 1.79 6.68
CA LEU A 101 -3.09 0.42 7.07
C LEU A 101 -2.66 -0.51 5.95
N THR A 102 -1.94 -1.57 6.28
CA THR A 102 -1.59 -2.64 5.34
C THR A 102 -2.12 -3.96 5.83
N GLY A 103 -2.60 -4.77 4.90
CA GLY A 103 -3.08 -6.11 5.21
C GLY A 103 -3.23 -6.96 3.94
N SER A 104 -3.05 -8.27 4.09
CA SER A 104 -3.12 -9.22 2.96
C SER A 104 -4.53 -9.73 2.66
N ALA A 105 -5.48 -9.48 3.53
CA ALA A 105 -6.88 -9.81 3.35
C ALA A 105 -7.76 -8.62 3.71
N THR A 106 -8.80 -8.40 2.92
CA THR A 106 -9.91 -7.55 3.37
C THR A 106 -10.63 -8.32 4.48
N PRO A 107 -10.73 -7.79 5.71
CA PRO A 107 -11.53 -8.45 6.73
C PRO A 107 -12.94 -8.66 6.18
N ARG A 108 -13.49 -9.85 6.45
CA ARG A 108 -14.90 -10.12 6.17
C ARG A 108 -15.72 -8.98 6.75
N ASP A 109 -16.78 -8.58 6.07
CA ASP A 109 -17.69 -7.55 6.58
C ASP A 109 -18.10 -7.91 8.00
N ASP A 110 -17.43 -7.31 8.96
CA ASP A 110 -17.78 -7.44 10.36
C ASP A 110 -18.93 -6.48 10.63
N VAL A 111 -20.03 -7.00 11.15
CA VAL A 111 -21.24 -6.24 11.52
C VAL A 111 -20.90 -5.06 12.45
N ASN A 112 -19.77 -5.14 13.16
CA ASN A 112 -19.28 -4.11 14.08
C ASN A 112 -18.36 -3.07 13.40
N ARG A 113 -17.99 -3.25 12.12
CA ARG A 113 -17.13 -2.33 11.40
C ARG A 113 -17.95 -1.20 10.78
N HIS A 114 -17.86 -0.02 11.36
CA HIS A 114 -18.49 1.17 10.78
C HIS A 114 -17.91 1.50 9.41
N SER A 115 -18.74 2.09 8.54
CA SER A 115 -18.28 2.56 7.23
C SER A 115 -17.10 3.51 7.35
N GLY A 116 -16.07 3.27 6.53
CA GLY A 116 -14.90 4.15 6.39
C GLY A 116 -15.10 5.27 5.37
N ALA A 117 -16.30 5.40 4.78
CA ALA A 117 -16.58 6.36 3.73
C ALA A 117 -16.23 7.80 4.15
N GLY A 118 -15.51 8.51 3.30
CA GLY A 118 -15.04 9.87 3.54
C GLY A 118 -13.82 10.00 4.48
N ARG A 119 -13.36 8.92 5.13
CA ARG A 119 -12.19 8.92 6.03
C ARG A 119 -11.03 8.12 5.46
N PHE A 120 -11.34 7.04 4.74
CA PHE A 120 -10.36 6.13 4.17
C PHE A 120 -10.35 6.21 2.65
N ALA A 121 -9.16 6.36 2.09
CA ALA A 121 -8.89 6.02 0.71
C ALA A 121 -8.42 4.56 0.63
N VAL A 122 -8.75 3.87 -0.46
CA VAL A 122 -8.31 2.48 -0.69
C VAL A 122 -7.35 2.45 -1.86
N LEU A 123 -6.14 1.99 -1.62
CA LEU A 123 -5.11 1.77 -2.61
C LEU A 123 -4.94 0.27 -2.84
N ARG A 124 -5.25 -0.20 -4.05
CA ARG A 124 -5.06 -1.61 -4.42
C ARG A 124 -3.70 -1.81 -5.07
N MET A 125 -2.81 -2.49 -4.37
CA MET A 125 -1.52 -2.91 -4.89
C MET A 125 -1.62 -4.27 -5.59
N ARG A 126 -0.81 -4.41 -6.63
CA ARG A 126 -0.61 -5.64 -7.39
C ARG A 126 0.88 -6.01 -7.36
N PRO A 127 1.26 -7.23 -7.78
CA PRO A 127 2.65 -7.54 -8.07
C PRO A 127 3.26 -6.51 -9.04
N MET A 128 4.58 -6.46 -9.12
CA MET A 128 5.31 -5.49 -9.93
C MET A 128 4.98 -5.66 -11.42
N THR A 129 4.86 -4.54 -12.09
CA THR A 129 4.76 -4.47 -13.55
C THR A 129 6.14 -4.69 -14.18
N LEU A 130 6.20 -4.95 -15.49
CA LEU A 130 7.46 -5.01 -16.22
C LEU A 130 8.23 -3.68 -16.16
N TYR A 131 7.53 -2.56 -16.06
CA TYR A 131 8.15 -1.25 -15.87
C TYR A 131 8.84 -1.12 -14.51
N GLU A 132 8.16 -1.51 -13.43
CA GLU A 132 8.72 -1.46 -12.07
C GLU A 132 9.88 -2.44 -11.87
N SER A 133 9.90 -3.55 -12.60
CA SER A 133 10.98 -4.54 -12.60
C SER A 133 12.10 -4.24 -13.61
N GLY A 134 12.04 -3.11 -14.32
CA GLY A 134 13.08 -2.69 -15.26
C GLY A 134 13.05 -3.40 -16.62
N HIS A 135 11.98 -4.13 -16.94
CA HIS A 135 11.85 -4.90 -18.20
C HIS A 135 10.95 -4.19 -19.23
N SER A 136 10.54 -2.96 -18.94
CA SER A 136 9.84 -2.07 -19.86
C SER A 136 10.34 -0.65 -19.68
N THR A 137 10.55 0.06 -20.77
CA THR A 137 10.98 1.47 -20.77
C THR A 137 9.86 2.42 -20.38
N GLY A 138 8.60 2.00 -20.52
CA GLY A 138 7.45 2.86 -20.31
C GLY A 138 7.27 3.97 -21.36
N GLU A 139 7.96 3.88 -22.52
CA GLU A 139 7.92 4.91 -23.57
C GLU A 139 6.55 5.02 -24.24
N VAL A 140 5.76 3.94 -24.24
CA VAL A 140 4.41 3.96 -24.79
C VAL A 140 3.40 4.27 -23.69
N SER A 141 2.70 5.38 -23.83
CA SER A 141 1.62 5.80 -22.94
C SER A 141 0.26 5.43 -23.53
N PHE A 142 -0.53 4.65 -22.80
CA PHE A 142 -1.89 4.33 -23.20
C PHE A 142 -2.79 5.58 -23.26
N ALA A 143 -2.59 6.53 -22.36
CA ALA A 143 -3.31 7.80 -22.40
C ALA A 143 -2.98 8.63 -23.66
N ALA A 144 -1.70 8.69 -24.05
CA ALA A 144 -1.28 9.37 -25.26
C ALA A 144 -1.82 8.67 -26.52
N LEU A 145 -1.85 7.33 -26.54
CA LEU A 145 -2.47 6.57 -27.63
C LEU A 145 -3.96 6.89 -27.77
N LEU A 146 -4.69 6.98 -26.66
CA LEU A 146 -6.10 7.36 -26.66
C LEU A 146 -6.32 8.82 -27.12
N ALA A 147 -5.37 9.70 -26.86
CA ALA A 147 -5.38 11.08 -27.36
C ALA A 147 -4.98 11.20 -28.86
N GLY A 148 -4.63 10.09 -29.51
CA GLY A 148 -4.20 10.07 -30.91
C GLY A 148 -2.78 10.56 -31.11
N GLU A 149 -1.97 10.64 -30.06
CA GLU A 149 -0.57 11.05 -30.14
C GLU A 149 0.29 9.91 -30.73
N PRO A 150 1.16 10.19 -31.72
CA PRO A 150 2.05 9.18 -32.28
C PRO A 150 3.04 8.71 -31.18
N GLN A 151 3.16 7.40 -31.01
CA GLN A 151 4.09 6.79 -30.06
C GLN A 151 5.16 6.04 -30.83
N GLN A 152 6.43 6.27 -30.47
CA GLN A 152 7.56 5.50 -30.96
C GLN A 152 8.28 4.91 -29.74
N ALA A 153 8.51 3.62 -29.77
CA ALA A 153 9.27 2.93 -28.72
C ALA A 153 10.15 1.85 -29.35
N GLN A 154 11.30 1.64 -28.75
CA GLN A 154 12.11 0.47 -29.05
C GLN A 154 11.73 -0.64 -28.09
N SER A 155 11.43 -1.82 -28.59
CA SER A 155 11.25 -2.99 -27.74
C SER A 155 12.60 -3.36 -27.10
N ALA A 156 12.61 -3.62 -25.79
CA ALA A 156 13.72 -4.32 -25.19
C ALA A 156 13.88 -5.68 -25.89
N PRO A 157 15.09 -6.10 -26.26
CA PRO A 157 15.30 -7.41 -26.84
C PRO A 157 15.03 -8.47 -25.76
N LEU A 158 13.83 -9.04 -25.80
CA LEU A 158 13.44 -10.20 -25.00
C LEU A 158 13.41 -11.37 -25.98
N ASP A 159 14.23 -12.38 -25.74
CA ASP A 159 14.11 -13.64 -26.46
C ASP A 159 13.03 -14.55 -25.82
N VAL A 160 12.76 -15.69 -26.45
CA VAL A 160 11.72 -16.61 -25.95
C VAL A 160 12.06 -17.18 -24.58
N PRO A 161 13.31 -17.59 -24.29
CA PRO A 161 13.76 -17.95 -22.94
C PRO A 161 13.51 -16.86 -21.89
N ASP A 162 13.89 -15.61 -22.17
CA ASP A 162 13.67 -14.47 -21.28
C ASP A 162 12.17 -14.26 -20.97
N LEU A 163 11.33 -14.36 -22.01
CA LEU A 163 9.89 -14.25 -21.83
C LEU A 163 9.32 -15.38 -20.96
N ALA A 164 9.76 -16.61 -21.19
CA ALA A 164 9.35 -17.76 -20.40
C ALA A 164 9.76 -17.59 -18.93
N GLU A 165 10.98 -17.12 -18.68
CA GLU A 165 11.47 -16.83 -17.33
C GLU A 165 10.59 -15.76 -16.64
N ARG A 166 10.25 -14.67 -17.32
CA ARG A 166 9.38 -13.60 -16.77
C ARG A 166 7.99 -14.12 -16.43
N ILE A 167 7.43 -15.01 -17.24
CA ILE A 167 6.13 -15.63 -16.97
C ILE A 167 6.20 -16.48 -15.69
N VAL A 168 7.27 -17.21 -15.48
CA VAL A 168 7.47 -18.08 -14.30
C VAL A 168 7.72 -17.27 -13.03
N ILE A 169 8.60 -16.26 -13.08
CA ILE A 169 8.94 -15.41 -11.95
C ILE A 169 7.75 -14.51 -11.57
N GLY A 170 7.02 -14.00 -12.56
CA GLY A 170 5.95 -13.01 -12.35
C GLY A 170 6.51 -11.68 -11.83
N GLY A 171 5.68 -10.95 -11.10
CA GLY A 171 6.02 -9.63 -10.56
C GLY A 171 6.16 -9.60 -9.03
N TRP A 172 6.58 -10.68 -8.40
CA TRP A 172 6.76 -10.72 -6.94
C TRP A 172 8.09 -10.07 -6.56
N PRO A 173 8.10 -9.01 -5.70
CA PRO A 173 9.32 -8.24 -5.39
C PRO A 173 10.50 -9.06 -4.85
N THR A 174 10.22 -10.22 -4.27
CA THR A 174 11.25 -11.14 -3.75
C THR A 174 11.90 -11.99 -4.82
N LEU A 175 11.34 -12.03 -6.03
CA LEU A 175 11.79 -12.84 -7.16
C LEU A 175 12.33 -11.99 -8.32
N VAL A 176 12.16 -10.68 -8.25
CA VAL A 176 12.63 -9.66 -9.22
C VAL A 176 13.95 -8.96 -8.70
#